data_386be21f4214c3ab6bfe6b38e2810a52
#
_entry.id   386be21f4214c3ab6bfe6b38e2810a52
#
_cell.length_a   1.000
_cell.length_b   1.000
_cell.length_c   1.000
_cell.angle_alpha   90.00
_cell.angle_beta   90.00
_cell.angle_gamma   90.00
#
_symmetry.space_group_name_H-M   'P 1'
#
loop_
_entity.id
_entity.type
_entity.pdbx_description
1 polymer ?
#
loop_
_entity_poly.entity_id
_entity_poly.type
_entity_poly.pdbx_seq_one_letter_code
_entity_poly.pdbx_strand_id
1 'polypeptide(L)'
;MGAWSPDSKSHVAHMQGDDFYGSEQSHVVPFDIKESSTHKDAGVVRIEFVGQDGSTKILKNKTPLQPGEVIDASKMDVAALRDFYRKEIDDAKEKGVLFSLHLKATMMKVSDPIMFGHCVEVFYRDTFAKHADFVKEHSVDATKGLGDFYAKLEACGDAQLKEQISNELEECLKNC
;
A
#
# COMPACT_ATOMS: atom_id res chain seq x y z
N MET A 1 16.62 -10.10 2.82
CA MET A 1 16.62 -9.56 1.45
C MET A 1 16.97 -10.70 0.50
N GLY A 2 15.97 -11.21 -0.21
CA GLY A 2 16.22 -12.14 -1.31
C GLY A 2 16.85 -11.37 -2.48
N ALA A 3 18.01 -11.79 -2.94
CA ALA A 3 18.55 -11.25 -4.18
C ALA A 3 17.65 -11.73 -5.33
N TRP A 4 17.16 -10.79 -6.13
CA TRP A 4 16.47 -11.14 -7.36
C TRP A 4 17.44 -11.86 -8.31
N SER A 5 17.00 -12.98 -8.86
CA SER A 5 17.71 -13.69 -9.91
C SER A 5 16.84 -13.73 -11.17
N PRO A 6 17.40 -13.52 -12.37
CA PRO A 6 16.66 -13.69 -13.62
C PRO A 6 15.99 -15.05 -13.78
N ASP A 7 16.53 -16.06 -13.10
CA ASP A 7 16.03 -17.43 -13.12
C ASP A 7 14.99 -17.71 -12.01
N SER A 8 14.74 -16.75 -11.11
CA SER A 8 13.72 -16.90 -10.09
C SER A 8 12.34 -16.70 -10.69
N LYS A 9 11.45 -17.65 -10.48
CA LYS A 9 10.03 -17.52 -10.80
C LYS A 9 9.36 -16.59 -9.78
N SER A 10 9.63 -15.30 -9.87
CA SER A 10 9.06 -14.30 -8.98
C SER A 10 8.48 -13.15 -9.77
N HIS A 11 7.32 -12.70 -9.37
CA HIS A 11 6.68 -11.50 -9.87
C HIS A 11 6.98 -10.36 -8.91
N VAL A 12 7.57 -9.28 -9.40
CA VAL A 12 7.96 -8.15 -8.55
C VAL A 12 7.15 -6.93 -8.94
N ALA A 13 6.32 -6.46 -8.01
CA ALA A 13 5.66 -5.18 -8.13
C ALA A 13 6.50 -4.10 -7.46
N HIS A 14 6.92 -3.11 -8.22
CA HIS A 14 7.67 -1.96 -7.73
C HIS A 14 6.73 -0.77 -7.54
N MET A 15 6.78 -0.20 -6.34
CA MET A 15 6.06 1.03 -6.02
C MET A 15 7.07 2.17 -5.94
N GLN A 16 7.49 2.67 -7.08
CA GLN A 16 8.29 3.90 -7.16
C GLN A 16 7.70 4.81 -8.24
N GLY A 17 7.80 6.13 -8.02
CA GLY A 17 7.50 7.12 -9.03
C GLY A 17 8.38 6.95 -10.30
N ASP A 18 8.40 7.91 -11.18
CA ASP A 18 8.84 7.89 -12.58
C ASP A 18 10.18 7.21 -12.94
N ASP A 19 11.03 6.88 -11.98
CA ASP A 19 12.33 6.23 -12.20
C ASP A 19 12.21 4.70 -12.18
N PHE A 20 11.42 4.16 -13.09
CA PHE A 20 11.31 2.73 -13.21
C PHE A 20 12.43 2.15 -14.08
N TYR A 21 13.32 1.39 -13.45
CA TYR A 21 14.24 0.48 -14.11
C TYR A 21 13.84 -0.95 -13.78
N GLY A 22 12.80 -1.42 -14.46
CA GLY A 22 12.31 -2.77 -14.26
C GLY A 22 12.70 -3.69 -15.40
N SER A 23 12.88 -4.96 -15.06
CA SER A 23 12.81 -6.03 -16.05
C SER A 23 11.38 -6.12 -16.61
N GLU A 24 11.19 -6.82 -17.72
CA GLU A 24 9.85 -7.07 -18.30
C GLU A 24 8.86 -7.74 -17.33
N GLN A 25 9.33 -8.19 -16.16
CA GLN A 25 8.54 -8.84 -15.09
C GLN A 25 8.18 -7.91 -13.93
N SER A 26 8.49 -6.64 -14.05
CA SER A 26 8.19 -5.66 -12.99
C SER A 26 7.02 -4.79 -13.39
N HIS A 27 6.02 -4.71 -12.53
CA HIS A 27 4.85 -3.89 -12.72
C HIS A 27 4.85 -2.74 -11.74
N VAL A 28 4.52 -1.54 -12.19
CA VAL A 28 4.55 -0.32 -11.39
C VAL A 28 3.14 0.08 -11.01
N VAL A 29 2.95 0.39 -9.73
CA VAL A 29 1.72 1.01 -9.27
C VAL A 29 1.50 2.33 -9.99
N PRO A 30 0.31 2.59 -10.50
CA PRO A 30 -0.01 3.89 -11.09
C PRO A 30 0.10 4.98 -10.03
N PHE A 31 1.23 5.65 -10.04
CA PHE A 31 1.51 6.82 -9.22
C PHE A 31 1.31 8.06 -10.08
N ASP A 32 0.35 8.88 -9.71
CA ASP A 32 -0.05 10.02 -10.52
C ASP A 32 0.66 11.28 -10.00
N ILE A 33 1.75 11.68 -10.67
CA ILE A 33 2.36 13.01 -10.48
C ILE A 33 1.51 14.00 -11.24
N LYS A 34 0.79 14.85 -10.52
CA LYS A 34 -0.19 15.75 -11.13
C LYS A 34 0.42 17.01 -11.69
N GLU A 35 1.31 17.64 -10.96
CA GLU A 35 1.86 18.93 -11.38
C GLU A 35 3.23 19.17 -10.74
N SER A 36 4.16 19.66 -11.55
CA SER A 36 5.43 20.22 -11.13
C SER A 36 5.56 21.64 -11.64
N SER A 37 6.00 22.55 -10.80
CA SER A 37 6.19 23.95 -11.13
C SER A 37 7.48 24.52 -10.57
N THR A 38 8.23 25.23 -11.41
CA THR A 38 9.43 25.97 -10.96
C THR A 38 9.03 27.39 -10.64
N HIS A 39 9.26 27.81 -9.40
CA HIS A 39 9.02 29.17 -8.95
C HIS A 39 10.15 30.11 -9.46
N LYS A 40 9.81 31.06 -10.30
CA LYS A 40 10.81 32.01 -10.87
C LYS A 40 11.30 33.01 -9.83
N ASP A 41 10.41 33.48 -8.97
CA ASP A 41 10.66 34.47 -7.95
C ASP A 41 10.46 33.92 -6.54
N ALA A 42 11.05 34.57 -5.51
CA ALA A 42 10.75 34.21 -4.13
C ALA A 42 9.27 34.42 -3.83
N GLY A 43 8.66 33.47 -3.13
CA GLY A 43 7.24 33.52 -2.84
C GLY A 43 6.83 32.73 -1.61
N VAL A 44 5.53 32.67 -1.38
CA VAL A 44 4.95 31.85 -0.31
C VAL A 44 3.76 31.09 -0.87
N VAL A 45 3.75 29.78 -0.68
CA VAL A 45 2.61 28.93 -1.04
C VAL A 45 1.87 28.44 0.19
N ARG A 46 0.62 28.04 0.00
CA ARG A 46 -0.28 27.50 1.01
C ARG A 46 -0.85 26.17 0.51
N ILE A 47 -0.95 25.19 1.42
CA ILE A 47 -1.57 23.90 1.11
C ILE A 47 -2.99 23.91 1.67
N GLU A 48 -3.97 23.70 0.82
CA GLU A 48 -5.39 23.66 1.16
C GLU A 48 -6.01 22.32 0.73
N PHE A 49 -6.87 21.81 1.57
CA PHE A 49 -7.79 20.74 1.20
C PHE A 49 -9.16 21.36 0.90
N VAL A 50 -9.69 21.08 -0.28
CA VAL A 50 -11.03 21.49 -0.70
C VAL A 50 -11.91 20.25 -0.72
N GLY A 51 -12.90 20.19 0.16
CA GLY A 51 -13.88 19.11 0.22
C GLY A 51 -14.83 19.11 -0.95
N GLN A 52 -15.53 18.00 -1.19
CA GLN A 52 -16.54 17.89 -2.25
C GLN A 52 -17.72 18.85 -2.01
N ASP A 53 -17.96 19.23 -0.78
CA ASP A 53 -18.97 20.21 -0.37
C ASP A 53 -18.52 21.68 -0.54
N GLY A 54 -17.33 21.90 -1.10
CA GLY A 54 -16.70 23.22 -1.25
C GLY A 54 -16.05 23.76 0.04
N SER A 55 -16.10 23.04 1.14
CA SER A 55 -15.40 23.44 2.36
C SER A 55 -13.89 23.47 2.15
N THR A 56 -13.22 24.48 2.71
CA THR A 56 -11.77 24.60 2.58
C THR A 56 -11.10 24.47 3.95
N LYS A 57 -10.12 23.56 4.06
CA LYS A 57 -9.29 23.41 5.25
C LYS A 57 -7.83 23.71 4.90
N ILE A 58 -7.23 24.66 5.59
CA ILE A 58 -5.82 24.97 5.46
C ILE A 58 -5.02 23.89 6.18
N LEU A 59 -4.21 23.11 5.42
CA LEU A 59 -3.33 22.07 5.94
C LEU A 59 -1.98 22.67 6.35
N LYS A 60 -1.45 23.61 5.54
CA LYS A 60 -0.22 24.35 5.83
C LYS A 60 -0.36 25.78 5.34
N ASN A 61 -0.29 26.73 6.24
CA ASN A 61 -0.60 28.12 5.93
C ASN A 61 0.50 28.82 5.13
N LYS A 62 1.76 28.52 5.44
CA LYS A 62 2.92 29.19 4.81
C LYS A 62 4.04 28.20 4.55
N THR A 63 4.52 28.15 3.31
CA THR A 63 5.75 27.50 2.90
C THR A 63 6.51 28.48 2.04
N PRO A 64 7.62 29.08 2.54
CA PRO A 64 8.43 29.98 1.73
C PRO A 64 9.11 29.22 0.62
N LEU A 65 9.20 29.83 -0.55
CA LEU A 65 9.90 29.32 -1.71
C LEU A 65 10.98 30.29 -2.14
N GLN A 66 12.13 29.75 -2.53
CA GLN A 66 13.25 30.48 -3.09
C GLN A 66 13.10 30.62 -4.63
N PRO A 67 13.77 31.61 -5.25
CA PRO A 67 13.84 31.65 -6.71
C PRO A 67 14.47 30.39 -7.28
N GLY A 68 13.85 29.78 -8.28
CA GLY A 68 14.29 28.53 -8.90
C GLY A 68 13.91 27.25 -8.14
N GLU A 69 13.22 27.38 -7.01
CA GLU A 69 12.74 26.19 -6.27
C GLU A 69 11.60 25.50 -7.00
N VAL A 70 11.67 24.18 -7.05
CA VAL A 70 10.65 23.31 -7.68
C VAL A 70 9.69 22.83 -6.61
N ILE A 71 8.40 22.95 -6.88
CA ILE A 71 7.35 22.30 -6.10
C ILE A 71 6.61 21.33 -6.98
N ASP A 72 6.28 20.18 -6.41
CA ASP A 72 5.47 19.16 -7.06
C ASP A 72 4.38 18.63 -6.12
N ALA A 73 3.38 18.03 -6.72
CA ALA A 73 2.31 17.36 -6.01
C ALA A 73 2.05 15.99 -6.63
N SER A 74 2.04 14.98 -5.79
CA SER A 74 1.73 13.60 -6.18
C SER A 74 0.64 13.02 -5.32
N LYS A 75 -0.12 12.09 -5.86
CA LYS A 75 -1.14 11.33 -5.10
C LYS A 75 -1.09 9.87 -5.47
N MET A 76 -1.49 9.04 -4.52
CA MET A 76 -1.81 7.64 -4.77
C MET A 76 -3.31 7.44 -4.53
N ASP A 77 -3.99 6.86 -5.50
CA ASP A 77 -5.40 6.50 -5.40
C ASP A 77 -5.52 5.10 -4.78
N VAL A 78 -6.19 5.00 -3.64
CA VAL A 78 -6.33 3.74 -2.90
C VAL A 78 -7.13 2.69 -3.70
N ALA A 79 -8.16 3.11 -4.42
CA ALA A 79 -8.95 2.18 -5.24
C ALA A 79 -8.10 1.60 -6.37
N ALA A 80 -7.36 2.46 -7.09
CA ALA A 80 -6.44 2.04 -8.14
C ALA A 80 -5.32 1.13 -7.60
N LEU A 81 -4.78 1.45 -6.41
CA LEU A 81 -3.79 0.62 -5.73
C LEU A 81 -4.31 -0.79 -5.41
N ARG A 82 -5.51 -0.88 -4.83
CA ARG A 82 -6.13 -2.17 -4.48
C ARG A 82 -6.48 -3.00 -5.72
N ASP A 83 -6.93 -2.35 -6.80
CA ASP A 83 -7.18 -3.02 -8.08
C ASP A 83 -5.88 -3.51 -8.73
N PHE A 84 -4.81 -2.73 -8.65
CA PHE A 84 -3.47 -3.13 -9.07
C PHE A 84 -3.02 -4.38 -8.31
N TYR A 85 -3.03 -4.38 -6.97
CA TYR A 85 -2.65 -5.56 -6.19
C TYR A 85 -3.44 -6.81 -6.56
N ARG A 86 -4.75 -6.67 -6.75
CA ARG A 86 -5.60 -7.81 -7.14
C ARG A 86 -5.14 -8.41 -8.47
N LYS A 87 -4.93 -7.57 -9.47
CA LYS A 87 -4.48 -8.00 -10.81
C LYS A 87 -3.11 -8.67 -10.74
N GLU A 88 -2.17 -8.10 -9.99
CA GLU A 88 -0.81 -8.64 -9.88
C GLU A 88 -0.77 -9.97 -9.11
N ILE A 89 -1.59 -10.14 -8.08
CA ILE A 89 -1.72 -11.39 -7.33
C ILE A 89 -2.33 -12.47 -8.24
N ASP A 90 -3.39 -12.14 -8.97
CA ASP A 90 -4.06 -13.08 -9.88
C ASP A 90 -3.12 -13.48 -11.04
N ASP A 91 -2.37 -12.54 -11.61
CA ASP A 91 -1.38 -12.79 -12.66
C ASP A 91 -0.21 -13.66 -12.17
N ALA A 92 0.31 -13.38 -10.98
CA ALA A 92 1.36 -14.18 -10.37
C ALA A 92 0.91 -15.64 -10.13
N LYS A 93 -0.33 -15.81 -9.69
CA LYS A 93 -0.94 -17.13 -9.52
C LYS A 93 -1.11 -17.86 -10.84
N GLU A 94 -1.62 -17.21 -11.89
CA GLU A 94 -1.79 -17.78 -13.22
C GLU A 94 -0.45 -18.23 -13.81
N LYS A 95 0.60 -17.44 -13.63
CA LYS A 95 1.97 -17.74 -14.11
C LYS A 95 2.73 -18.73 -13.22
N GLY A 96 2.20 -19.08 -12.05
CA GLY A 96 2.88 -19.96 -11.08
C GLY A 96 4.20 -19.36 -10.56
N VAL A 97 4.24 -18.05 -10.33
CA VAL A 97 5.39 -17.31 -9.84
C VAL A 97 5.12 -16.71 -8.46
N LEU A 98 6.18 -16.48 -7.69
CA LEU A 98 6.07 -15.85 -6.37
C LEU A 98 5.71 -14.37 -6.51
N PHE A 99 4.61 -13.93 -5.90
CA PHE A 99 4.30 -12.52 -5.71
C PHE A 99 5.15 -11.93 -4.59
N SER A 100 5.81 -10.81 -4.84
CA SER A 100 6.59 -10.09 -3.83
C SER A 100 6.29 -8.61 -3.91
N LEU A 101 5.73 -8.06 -2.83
CA LEU A 101 5.58 -6.62 -2.65
C LEU A 101 6.90 -6.04 -2.11
N HIS A 102 7.58 -5.24 -2.94
CA HIS A 102 8.81 -4.58 -2.57
C HIS A 102 8.57 -3.11 -2.25
N LEU A 103 8.58 -2.77 -0.97
CA LEU A 103 8.53 -1.40 -0.46
C LEU A 103 9.93 -1.01 0.01
N LYS A 104 10.57 -0.09 -0.70
CA LYS A 104 11.90 0.38 -0.32
C LYS A 104 11.79 1.57 0.63
N ALA A 105 11.72 1.32 1.92
CA ALA A 105 11.80 2.33 2.96
C ALA A 105 13.25 2.78 3.21
N THR A 106 13.84 3.54 2.30
CA THR A 106 15.19 4.12 2.52
C THR A 106 15.16 5.40 3.35
N MET A 107 14.02 6.02 3.47
CA MET A 107 13.71 7.16 4.30
C MET A 107 12.44 6.81 5.05
N MET A 108 12.19 7.37 6.21
CA MET A 108 10.98 7.09 7.01
C MET A 108 9.72 7.53 6.25
N LYS A 109 9.29 6.71 5.31
CA LYS A 109 8.08 6.93 4.52
C LYS A 109 6.88 6.47 5.32
N VAL A 110 6.04 7.42 5.70
CA VAL A 110 4.81 7.17 6.46
C VAL A 110 3.79 6.36 5.63
N SER A 111 3.85 6.47 4.30
CA SER A 111 2.94 5.80 3.38
C SER A 111 3.20 4.29 3.21
N ASP A 112 4.43 3.82 3.42
CA ASP A 112 4.79 2.42 3.14
C ASP A 112 3.99 1.41 3.97
N PRO A 113 3.81 1.59 5.29
CA PRO A 113 2.95 0.69 6.07
C PRO A 113 1.48 0.71 5.61
N ILE A 114 0.97 1.86 5.18
CA ILE A 114 -0.41 2.00 4.69
C ILE A 114 -0.57 1.22 3.38
N MET A 115 0.36 1.36 2.44
CA MET A 115 0.36 0.62 1.18
C MET A 115 0.49 -0.89 1.41
N PHE A 116 1.35 -1.29 2.34
CA PHE A 116 1.49 -2.68 2.75
C PHE A 116 0.18 -3.22 3.35
N GLY A 117 -0.47 -2.48 4.22
CA GLY A 117 -1.77 -2.84 4.80
C GLY A 117 -2.83 -3.10 3.74
N HIS A 118 -2.91 -2.25 2.70
CA HIS A 118 -3.82 -2.49 1.59
C HIS A 118 -3.50 -3.78 0.82
N CYS A 119 -2.23 -4.14 0.66
CA CYS A 119 -1.86 -5.42 0.06
C CYS A 119 -2.31 -6.61 0.92
N VAL A 120 -2.09 -6.55 2.23
CA VAL A 120 -2.54 -7.57 3.18
C VAL A 120 -4.06 -7.77 3.10
N GLU A 121 -4.82 -6.68 3.13
CA GLU A 121 -6.29 -6.74 3.01
C GLU A 121 -6.76 -7.29 1.66
N VAL A 122 -6.06 -7.00 0.56
CA VAL A 122 -6.42 -7.52 -0.77
C VAL A 122 -6.10 -9.01 -0.86
N PHE A 123 -4.95 -9.44 -0.36
CA PHE A 123 -4.52 -10.83 -0.40
C PHE A 123 -5.44 -11.73 0.45
N TYR A 124 -5.77 -11.30 1.67
CA TYR A 124 -6.62 -12.04 2.60
C TYR A 124 -8.08 -11.55 2.60
N ARG A 125 -8.54 -10.97 1.49
CA ARG A 125 -9.84 -10.29 1.38
C ARG A 125 -11.03 -11.13 1.88
N ASP A 126 -11.02 -12.42 1.54
CA ASP A 126 -12.14 -13.30 1.86
C ASP A 126 -12.21 -13.56 3.38
N THR A 127 -11.07 -13.75 4.03
CA THR A 127 -10.98 -13.88 5.49
C THR A 127 -11.35 -12.56 6.19
N PHE A 128 -10.84 -11.41 5.71
CA PHE A 128 -11.19 -10.11 6.27
C PHE A 128 -12.68 -9.79 6.11
N ALA A 129 -13.29 -10.15 4.99
CA ALA A 129 -14.72 -9.95 4.74
C ALA A 129 -15.58 -10.87 5.62
N LYS A 130 -15.21 -12.15 5.74
CA LYS A 130 -15.93 -13.14 6.54
C LYS A 130 -15.90 -12.80 8.04
N HIS A 131 -14.77 -12.27 8.52
CA HIS A 131 -14.57 -11.92 9.91
C HIS A 131 -14.53 -10.41 10.16
N ALA A 132 -15.32 -9.65 9.37
CA ALA A 132 -15.34 -8.18 9.44
C ALA A 132 -15.72 -7.65 10.84
N ASP A 133 -16.61 -8.34 11.54
CA ASP A 133 -17.02 -7.96 12.90
C ASP A 133 -15.84 -8.11 13.87
N PHE A 134 -15.11 -9.22 13.81
CA PHE A 134 -13.89 -9.42 14.61
C PHE A 134 -12.83 -8.34 14.32
N VAL A 135 -12.56 -8.10 13.03
CA VAL A 135 -11.59 -7.08 12.59
C VAL A 135 -11.93 -5.70 13.15
N LYS A 136 -13.20 -5.34 13.12
CA LYS A 136 -13.70 -4.05 13.63
C LYS A 136 -13.68 -3.98 15.15
N GLU A 137 -14.20 -5.00 15.84
CA GLU A 137 -14.29 -5.04 17.30
C GLU A 137 -12.92 -4.99 17.97
N HIS A 138 -11.96 -5.75 17.44
CA HIS A 138 -10.60 -5.80 17.97
C HIS A 138 -9.66 -4.78 17.32
N SER A 139 -10.16 -3.93 16.41
CA SER A 139 -9.36 -2.91 15.72
C SER A 139 -8.08 -3.49 15.11
N VAL A 140 -8.24 -4.56 14.31
CA VAL A 140 -7.11 -5.20 13.61
C VAL A 140 -6.49 -4.20 12.62
N ASP A 141 -5.18 -4.02 12.72
CA ASP A 141 -4.41 -3.05 11.95
C ASP A 141 -3.56 -3.75 10.89
N ALA A 142 -4.06 -3.83 9.68
CA ALA A 142 -3.38 -4.46 8.55
C ALA A 142 -2.03 -3.80 8.19
N THR A 143 -1.79 -2.55 8.61
CA THR A 143 -0.51 -1.87 8.40
C THR A 143 0.64 -2.52 9.16
N LYS A 144 0.32 -3.31 10.19
CA LYS A 144 1.25 -4.13 10.95
C LYS A 144 1.36 -5.58 10.44
N GLY A 145 0.69 -5.87 9.32
CA GLY A 145 0.62 -7.20 8.74
C GLY A 145 -0.23 -8.18 9.54
N LEU A 146 -0.06 -9.47 9.26
CA LEU A 146 -0.79 -10.53 9.98
C LEU A 146 -0.39 -10.67 11.45
N GLY A 147 0.75 -10.11 11.86
CA GLY A 147 1.20 -10.15 13.25
C GLY A 147 0.18 -9.53 14.21
N ASP A 148 -0.41 -8.40 13.84
CA ASP A 148 -1.47 -7.76 14.64
C ASP A 148 -2.74 -8.61 14.66
N PHE A 149 -3.10 -9.22 13.54
CA PHE A 149 -4.26 -10.11 13.45
C PHE A 149 -4.10 -11.30 14.42
N TYR A 150 -2.96 -11.99 14.37
CA TYR A 150 -2.69 -13.11 15.29
C TYR A 150 -2.64 -12.67 16.75
N ALA A 151 -2.03 -11.54 17.05
CA ALA A 151 -2.00 -11.00 18.42
C ALA A 151 -3.41 -10.73 18.96
N LYS A 152 -4.33 -10.22 18.13
CA LYS A 152 -5.73 -10.00 18.51
C LYS A 152 -6.48 -11.31 18.70
N LEU A 153 -6.23 -12.33 17.86
CA LEU A 153 -6.80 -13.66 18.01
C LEU A 153 -6.35 -14.34 19.31
N GLU A 154 -5.09 -14.18 19.68
CA GLU A 154 -4.62 -14.68 20.98
C GLU A 154 -5.32 -13.98 22.16
N ALA A 155 -5.49 -12.68 22.05
CA ALA A 155 -6.07 -11.86 23.12
C ALA A 155 -7.58 -12.07 23.30
N CYS A 156 -8.31 -12.50 22.27
CA CYS A 156 -9.77 -12.68 22.38
C CYS A 156 -10.19 -13.88 23.23
N GLY A 157 -9.29 -14.86 23.43
CA GLY A 157 -9.54 -16.03 24.28
C GLY A 157 -10.52 -17.08 23.69
N ASP A 158 -11.02 -16.88 22.48
CA ASP A 158 -11.89 -17.85 21.78
C ASP A 158 -11.03 -18.82 20.95
N ALA A 159 -10.82 -20.02 21.49
CA ALA A 159 -9.99 -21.02 20.86
C ALA A 159 -10.58 -21.56 19.53
N GLN A 160 -11.91 -21.64 19.42
CA GLN A 160 -12.54 -22.12 18.19
C GLN A 160 -12.42 -21.10 17.07
N LEU A 161 -12.69 -19.83 17.36
CA LEU A 161 -12.55 -18.73 16.41
C LEU A 161 -11.09 -18.58 15.94
N LYS A 162 -10.15 -18.71 16.89
CA LYS A 162 -8.71 -18.69 16.59
C LYS A 162 -8.32 -19.80 15.63
N GLU A 163 -8.70 -21.03 15.90
CA GLU A 163 -8.41 -22.18 15.03
C GLU A 163 -9.02 -22.01 13.64
N GLN A 164 -10.29 -21.59 13.59
CA GLN A 164 -10.98 -21.36 12.33
C GLN A 164 -10.28 -20.31 11.48
N ILE A 165 -10.02 -19.13 12.03
CA ILE A 165 -9.38 -18.02 11.28
C ILE A 165 -7.95 -18.38 10.88
N SER A 166 -7.19 -19.04 11.76
CA SER A 166 -5.84 -19.48 11.45
C SER A 166 -5.81 -20.45 10.26
N ASN A 167 -6.72 -21.41 10.22
CA ASN A 167 -6.85 -22.33 9.12
C ASN A 167 -7.22 -21.62 7.81
N GLU A 168 -8.12 -20.66 7.84
CA GLU A 168 -8.52 -19.88 6.67
C GLU A 168 -7.35 -19.02 6.13
N LEU A 169 -6.56 -18.40 7.02
CA LEU A 169 -5.36 -17.67 6.61
C LEU A 169 -4.31 -18.60 5.97
N GLU A 170 -4.13 -19.81 6.52
CA GLU A 170 -3.23 -20.81 5.94
C GLU A 170 -3.74 -21.35 4.59
N GLU A 171 -5.04 -21.50 4.43
CA GLU A 171 -5.63 -21.90 3.14
C GLU A 171 -5.39 -20.84 2.07
N CYS A 172 -5.48 -19.55 2.41
CA CYS A 172 -5.12 -18.48 1.47
C CYS A 172 -3.70 -18.66 0.95
N LEU A 173 -2.74 -18.99 1.85
CA LEU A 173 -1.34 -19.20 1.46
C LEU A 173 -1.13 -20.44 0.58
N LYS A 174 -1.93 -21.50 0.77
CA LYS A 174 -1.81 -22.74 -0.02
C LYS A 174 -2.43 -22.62 -1.41
N ASN A 175 -3.39 -21.70 -1.56
CA ASN A 175 -4.13 -21.48 -2.79
C ASN A 175 -3.58 -20.35 -3.67
N CYS A 176 -2.40 -19.82 -3.31
CA CYS A 176 -1.71 -18.76 -4.04
C CYS A 176 -0.57 -19.27 -4.90
#